data_4606b311dea32faf48703e8c0926f8a6
#
_entry.id   4606b311dea32faf48703e8c0926f8a6
#
_cell.length_a   1.000
_cell.length_b   1.000
_cell.length_c   1.000
_cell.angle_alpha   90.00
_cell.angle_beta   90.00
_cell.angle_gamma   90.00
#
_symmetry.space_group_name_H-M   'P 1'
#
loop_
_entity.id
_entity.type
_entity.pdbx_description
1 polymer ?
#
loop_
_entity_poly.entity_id
_entity_poly.type
_entity_poly.pdbx_seq_one_letter_code
_entity_poly.pdbx_strand_id
1 'polypeptide(L)'
;MIALPTTTAEYTAAITHRLMETLGPTQLEVIDESAQHAGHVGANTAGFGSHVRVRIASPKFEGISRVARHRLVYQAMQNFIDDGLHALAIDTL
;
A
#
# COMPACT_ATOMS: atom_id res chain seq x y z
N MET A 1 8.39 -13.37 16.18
CA MET A 1 8.46 -13.53 14.71
C MET A 1 7.11 -13.23 14.12
N ILE A 2 7.07 -12.36 13.11
CA ILE A 2 5.83 -11.99 12.46
C ILE A 2 5.53 -12.99 11.34
N ALA A 3 4.34 -13.58 11.35
CA ALA A 3 3.93 -14.48 10.29
C ALA A 3 3.72 -13.69 8.98
N LEU A 4 4.08 -14.28 7.85
CA LEU A 4 3.82 -13.69 6.54
C LEU A 4 2.31 -13.77 6.24
N PRO A 5 1.74 -12.73 5.59
CA PRO A 5 0.33 -12.77 5.20
C PRO A 5 0.05 -13.93 4.24
N THR A 6 -1.04 -14.63 4.47
CA THR A 6 -1.50 -15.70 3.60
C THR A 6 -2.84 -15.40 2.95
N THR A 7 -3.49 -14.32 3.34
CA THR A 7 -4.77 -13.90 2.77
C THR A 7 -4.74 -12.42 2.39
N THR A 8 -5.65 -12.02 1.51
CA THR A 8 -5.83 -10.61 1.14
C THR A 8 -6.09 -9.74 2.37
N ALA A 9 -6.96 -10.20 3.27
CA ALA A 9 -7.30 -9.46 4.49
C ALA A 9 -6.09 -9.24 5.39
N GLU A 10 -5.26 -10.26 5.56
CA GLU A 10 -4.03 -10.16 6.35
C GLU A 10 -3.02 -9.21 5.70
N TYR A 11 -2.94 -9.24 4.38
CA TYR A 11 -2.02 -8.38 3.63
C TYR A 11 -2.44 -6.90 3.75
N THR A 12 -3.71 -6.58 3.52
CA THR A 12 -4.20 -5.21 3.65
C THR A 12 -4.13 -4.71 5.10
N ALA A 13 -4.32 -5.59 6.07
CA ALA A 13 -4.17 -5.24 7.48
C ALA A 13 -2.71 -4.89 7.81
N ALA A 14 -1.74 -5.62 7.25
CA ALA A 14 -0.33 -5.34 7.45
C ALA A 14 0.05 -3.97 6.87
N ILE A 15 -0.44 -3.65 5.68
CA ILE A 15 -0.23 -2.35 5.04
C ILE A 15 -0.86 -1.24 5.89
N THR A 16 -2.10 -1.43 6.32
CA THR A 16 -2.83 -0.47 7.15
C THR A 16 -2.04 -0.16 8.42
N HIS A 17 -1.57 -1.21 9.10
CA HIS A 17 -0.78 -1.05 10.32
C HIS A 17 0.50 -0.26 10.06
N ARG A 18 1.21 -0.56 8.99
CA ARG A 18 2.44 0.13 8.61
C ARG A 18 2.20 1.62 8.35
N LEU A 19 1.14 1.94 7.61
CA LEU A 19 0.81 3.33 7.28
C LEU A 19 0.34 4.09 8.51
N MET A 20 -0.43 3.45 9.40
CA MET A 20 -0.85 4.06 10.66
C MET A 20 0.36 4.41 11.53
N GLU A 21 1.34 3.52 11.63
CA GLU A 21 2.54 3.75 12.43
C GLU A 21 3.44 4.84 11.85
N THR A 22 3.58 4.90 10.52
CA THR A 22 4.57 5.78 9.89
C THR A 22 4.02 7.15 9.55
N LEU A 23 2.76 7.25 9.15
CA LEU A 23 2.18 8.49 8.63
C LEU A 23 1.05 9.06 9.48
N GLY A 24 0.53 8.32 10.44
CA GLY A 24 -0.54 8.77 11.32
C GLY A 24 -1.74 9.34 10.57
N PRO A 25 -2.32 8.63 9.58
CA PRO A 25 -3.37 9.21 8.75
C PRO A 25 -4.65 9.48 9.53
N THR A 26 -5.36 10.52 9.09
CA THR A 26 -6.71 10.83 9.57
C THR A 26 -7.77 10.10 8.73
N GLN A 27 -7.44 9.73 7.50
CA GLN A 27 -8.26 8.91 6.62
C GLN A 27 -7.35 7.93 5.91
N LEU A 28 -7.77 6.67 5.83
CA LEU A 28 -6.97 5.63 5.18
C LEU A 28 -7.89 4.54 4.64
N GLU A 29 -7.68 4.23 3.36
CA GLU A 29 -8.30 3.09 2.71
C GLU A 29 -7.23 2.33 1.94
N VAL A 30 -7.12 1.04 2.17
CA VAL A 30 -6.17 0.16 1.48
C VAL A 30 -6.97 -0.88 0.72
N ILE A 31 -6.81 -0.89 -0.60
CA ILE A 31 -7.55 -1.80 -1.49
C ILE A 31 -6.55 -2.64 -2.26
N ASP A 32 -6.66 -3.96 -2.13
CA ASP A 32 -5.87 -4.87 -2.96
C ASP A 32 -6.65 -5.11 -4.26
N GLU A 33 -6.07 -4.67 -5.37
CA GLU A 33 -6.67 -4.77 -6.70
C GLU A 33 -6.06 -5.89 -7.53
N SER A 34 -5.31 -6.80 -6.91
CA SER A 34 -4.58 -7.84 -7.62
C SER A 34 -5.48 -8.73 -8.46
N ALA A 35 -6.68 -9.04 -7.99
CA ALA A 35 -7.63 -9.88 -8.71
C ALA A 35 -8.07 -9.24 -10.03
N GLN A 36 -8.09 -7.92 -10.13
CA GLN A 36 -8.44 -7.18 -11.35
C GLN A 36 -7.35 -7.27 -12.41
N HIS A 37 -6.13 -7.66 -12.02
CA HIS A 37 -4.97 -7.75 -12.90
C HIS A 37 -4.50 -9.19 -13.10
N ALA A 38 -5.29 -10.18 -12.69
CA ALA A 38 -4.96 -11.60 -12.85
C ALA A 38 -4.69 -11.92 -14.31
N GLY A 39 -3.57 -12.58 -14.60
CA GLY A 39 -3.14 -12.90 -15.93
C GLY A 39 -2.41 -11.79 -16.69
N HIS A 40 -2.34 -10.58 -16.13
CA HIS A 40 -1.61 -9.46 -16.73
C HIS A 40 -0.15 -9.46 -16.28
N VAL A 41 0.70 -8.70 -17.00
CA VAL A 41 2.09 -8.50 -16.61
C VAL A 41 2.13 -7.90 -15.20
N GLY A 42 2.96 -8.48 -14.34
CA GLY A 42 3.07 -8.05 -12.96
C GLY A 42 2.15 -8.77 -11.99
N ALA A 43 1.15 -9.51 -12.48
CA ALA A 43 0.30 -10.33 -11.63
C ALA A 43 1.09 -11.51 -11.06
N ASN A 44 0.70 -11.98 -9.87
CA ASN A 44 1.28 -13.16 -9.24
C ASN A 44 0.25 -14.27 -9.12
N THR A 45 0.69 -15.45 -8.65
CA THR A 45 -0.17 -16.63 -8.51
C THR A 45 -0.95 -16.64 -7.19
N ALA A 46 -0.59 -15.77 -6.24
CA ALA A 46 -1.25 -15.73 -4.93
C ALA A 46 -2.63 -15.06 -4.98
N GLY A 47 -2.89 -14.23 -5.97
CA GLY A 47 -4.15 -13.49 -6.10
C GLY A 47 -4.24 -12.24 -5.24
N PHE A 48 -3.17 -11.91 -4.51
CA PHE A 48 -3.07 -10.66 -3.74
C PHE A 48 -1.61 -10.21 -3.70
N GLY A 49 -1.40 -8.95 -3.32
CA GLY A 49 -0.05 -8.42 -3.10
C GLY A 49 0.69 -8.00 -4.36
N SER A 50 0.04 -7.98 -5.53
CA SER A 50 0.67 -7.50 -6.77
C SER A 50 0.29 -6.06 -7.09
N HIS A 51 -0.96 -5.68 -6.84
CA HIS A 51 -1.49 -4.34 -7.17
C HIS A 51 -2.32 -3.83 -5.99
N VAL A 52 -1.92 -2.69 -5.43
CA VAL A 52 -2.58 -2.10 -4.27
C VAL A 52 -2.87 -0.62 -4.53
N ARG A 53 -4.04 -0.17 -4.11
CA ARG A 53 -4.39 1.25 -4.08
C ARG A 53 -4.47 1.71 -2.63
N VAL A 54 -3.81 2.84 -2.35
CA VAL A 54 -3.85 3.50 -1.04
C VAL A 54 -4.49 4.86 -1.21
N ARG A 55 -5.57 5.11 -0.46
CA ARG A 55 -6.21 6.42 -0.38
C ARG A 55 -5.97 6.93 1.03
N ILE A 56 -5.30 8.07 1.16
CA ILE A 56 -4.74 8.49 2.43
C ILE A 56 -4.76 10.02 2.60
N ALA A 57 -5.15 10.46 3.80
CA ALA A 57 -4.97 11.83 4.27
C ALA A 57 -4.15 11.79 5.55
N SER A 58 -3.15 12.65 5.65
CA SER A 58 -2.27 12.71 6.82
C SER A 58 -1.87 14.13 7.12
N PRO A 59 -1.77 14.50 8.41
CA PRO A 59 -1.21 15.81 8.79
C PRO A 59 0.21 16.01 8.27
N LYS A 60 0.96 14.95 8.03
CA LYS A 60 2.33 15.03 7.49
C LYS A 60 2.38 15.49 6.04
N PHE A 61 1.24 15.52 5.36
CA PHE A 61 1.14 15.99 3.98
C PHE A 61 0.97 17.52 3.88
N GLU A 62 0.68 18.16 5.00
CA GLU A 62 0.41 19.59 5.00
C GLU A 62 1.64 20.38 4.58
N GLY A 63 1.45 21.30 3.64
CA GLY A 63 2.52 22.19 3.19
C GLY A 63 3.55 21.58 2.24
N ILE A 64 3.39 20.31 1.85
CA ILE A 64 4.34 19.67 0.93
C ILE A 64 3.66 19.33 -0.40
N SER A 65 4.48 19.19 -1.46
CA SER A 65 3.99 18.93 -2.80
C SER A 65 3.36 17.54 -2.92
N ARG A 66 2.57 17.35 -3.97
CA ARG A 66 1.98 16.04 -4.29
C ARG A 66 3.07 14.97 -4.45
N VAL A 67 4.17 15.30 -5.13
CA VAL A 67 5.30 14.38 -5.31
C VAL A 67 5.91 14.00 -3.96
N ALA A 68 6.10 14.96 -3.06
CA ALA A 68 6.66 14.70 -1.74
C ALA A 68 5.73 13.81 -0.91
N ARG A 69 4.41 14.01 -1.01
CA ARG A 69 3.41 13.15 -0.34
C ARG A 69 3.50 11.71 -0.82
N HIS A 70 3.58 11.51 -2.14
CA HIS A 70 3.72 10.19 -2.74
C HIS A 70 5.01 9.51 -2.27
N ARG A 71 6.11 10.26 -2.18
CA ARG A 71 7.38 9.72 -1.69
C ARG A 71 7.28 9.20 -0.26
N LEU A 72 6.56 9.90 0.60
CA LEU A 72 6.35 9.44 1.97
C LEU A 72 5.60 8.12 2.01
N VAL A 73 4.59 7.96 1.18
CA VAL A 73 3.84 6.70 1.08
C VAL A 73 4.73 5.59 0.53
N TYR A 74 5.49 5.85 -0.53
CA TYR A 74 6.43 4.88 -1.10
C TYR A 74 7.46 4.42 -0.07
N GLN A 75 8.02 5.34 0.69
CA GLN A 75 9.00 5.00 1.73
C GLN A 75 8.38 4.10 2.80
N ALA A 76 7.15 4.40 3.21
CA ALA A 76 6.44 3.59 4.18
C ALA A 76 6.13 2.19 3.65
N MET A 77 5.96 2.05 2.32
CA MET A 77 5.59 0.80 1.65
C MET A 77 6.79 0.01 1.14
N GLN A 78 8.02 0.48 1.37
CA GLN A 78 9.20 -0.09 0.74
C GLN A 78 9.36 -1.60 0.97
N ASN A 79 9.09 -2.08 2.17
CA ASN A 79 9.19 -3.49 2.47
C ASN A 79 8.20 -4.34 1.65
N PHE A 80 7.00 -3.83 1.40
CA PHE A 80 6.01 -4.54 0.57
C PHE A 80 6.45 -4.56 -0.90
N ILE A 81 7.04 -3.45 -1.38
CA ILE A 81 7.57 -3.37 -2.74
C ILE A 81 8.72 -4.37 -2.91
N ASP A 82 9.62 -4.43 -1.94
CA ASP A 82 10.74 -5.38 -1.95
C ASP A 82 10.26 -6.83 -1.93
N ASP A 83 9.14 -7.10 -1.30
CA ASP A 83 8.57 -8.44 -1.17
C ASP A 83 7.69 -8.84 -2.36
N GLY A 84 7.57 -8.00 -3.39
CA GLY A 84 6.90 -8.38 -4.61
C GLY A 84 5.70 -7.54 -5.05
N LEU A 85 5.36 -6.47 -4.32
CA LEU A 85 4.32 -5.56 -4.77
C LEU A 85 4.76 -4.89 -6.08
N HIS A 86 4.04 -5.16 -7.17
CA HIS A 86 4.41 -4.70 -8.50
C HIS A 86 3.96 -3.27 -8.78
N ALA A 87 2.75 -2.91 -8.38
CA ALA A 87 2.17 -1.59 -8.63
C ALA A 87 1.46 -1.04 -7.41
N LEU A 88 1.72 0.23 -7.12
CA LEU A 88 1.12 0.94 -6.00
C LEU A 88 0.49 2.23 -6.54
N ALA A 89 -0.84 2.31 -6.47
CA ALA A 89 -1.58 3.52 -6.81
C ALA A 89 -1.85 4.30 -5.53
N ILE A 90 -1.57 5.61 -5.55
CA ILE A 90 -1.70 6.46 -4.37
C ILE A 90 -2.63 7.62 -4.69
N ASP A 91 -3.69 7.76 -3.90
CA ASP A 91 -4.58 8.90 -3.92
C ASP A 91 -4.39 9.65 -2.60
N THR A 92 -3.78 10.83 -2.64
CA THR A 92 -3.68 11.71 -1.46
C THR A 92 -4.91 12.58 -1.37
N LEU A 93 -5.57 12.50 -0.23
CA LEU A 93 -6.85 13.16 0.01
C LEU A 93 -6.67 14.51 0.69
#